data_05e3a740810778ae3431808baf55646a
#
_entry.id   05e3a740810778ae3431808baf55646a
#
_cell.length_a   1.000
_cell.length_b   1.000
_cell.length_c   1.000
_cell.angle_alpha   90.00
_cell.angle_beta   90.00
_cell.angle_gamma   90.00
#
_symmetry.space_group_name_H-M   'P 1'
#
loop_
_entity.id
_entity.type
_entity.pdbx_description
1 polymer ?
#
loop_
_entity_poly.entity_id
_entity_poly.type
_entity_poly.pdbx_seq_one_letter_code
_entity_poly.pdbx_strand_id
1 'polypeptide(L)' 'EHPFGLTPRELEVLGLLADGLDNREIAEQLFISPKTASVHVSNIYGKLGVESRVAAATTAHSLGLGGPPRDAHGDND' A
#
# COMPACT_ATOMS: atom_id res chain seq x y z
N GLU A 1 17.38 -3.24 -5.65
CA GLU A 1 16.63 -4.12 -5.10
C GLU A 1 15.53 -3.61 -4.28
N HIS A 2 14.37 -4.16 -4.37
CA HIS A 2 13.21 -3.72 -3.65
C HIS A 2 12.88 -4.73 -2.56
N PRO A 3 12.36 -4.29 -1.43
CA PRO A 3 12.06 -5.20 -0.34
C PRO A 3 11.02 -6.23 -0.76
N PHE A 4 11.18 -7.45 -0.30
CA PHE A 4 10.27 -8.55 -0.54
C PHE A 4 10.06 -8.86 -2.02
N GLY A 5 10.93 -8.39 -2.90
CA GLY A 5 10.77 -8.63 -4.33
C GLY A 5 9.63 -7.87 -4.97
N LEU A 6 9.20 -6.79 -4.34
CA LEU A 6 8.12 -5.99 -4.90
C LEU A 6 8.60 -5.22 -6.12
N THR A 7 7.76 -5.12 -7.13
CA THR A 7 8.07 -4.31 -8.31
C THR A 7 7.85 -2.83 -7.96
N PRO A 8 8.40 -1.90 -8.76
CA PRO A 8 8.16 -0.48 -8.50
C PRO A 8 6.67 -0.13 -8.45
N ARG A 9 5.86 -0.73 -9.32
CA ARG A 9 4.42 -0.47 -9.30
C ARG A 9 3.80 -1.02 -8.02
N GLU A 10 4.24 -2.18 -7.58
CA GLU A 10 3.72 -2.75 -6.35
C GLU A 10 4.11 -1.87 -5.15
N LEU A 11 5.30 -1.28 -5.17
CA LEU A 11 5.67 -0.36 -4.12
C LEU A 11 4.76 0.86 -4.10
N GLU A 12 4.40 1.38 -5.27
CA GLU A 12 3.47 2.49 -5.34
C GLU A 12 2.12 2.11 -4.76
N VAL A 13 1.62 0.94 -5.15
CA VAL A 13 0.34 0.47 -4.64
C VAL A 13 0.39 0.30 -3.13
N LEU A 14 1.46 -0.28 -2.64
CA LEU A 14 1.60 -0.52 -1.21
C LEU A 14 1.64 0.80 -0.44
N GLY A 15 2.32 1.79 -0.97
CA GLY A 15 2.36 3.11 -0.33
C GLY A 15 0.98 3.73 -0.23
N LEU A 16 0.19 3.63 -1.31
CA LEU A 16 -1.17 4.18 -1.29
C LEU A 16 -2.07 3.40 -0.35
N LEU A 17 -1.90 2.08 -0.31
CA LEU A 17 -2.62 1.25 0.62
C LEU A 17 -2.31 1.66 2.06
N ALA A 18 -1.04 1.93 2.34
CA ALA A 18 -0.62 2.36 3.67
C ALA A 18 -1.20 3.71 4.03
N ASP A 19 -1.48 4.54 3.02
CA ASP A 19 -2.10 5.83 3.24
C ASP A 19 -3.61 5.72 3.47
N GLY A 20 -4.17 4.53 3.39
CA GLY A 20 -5.57 4.31 3.67
C GLY A 20 -6.47 4.31 2.46
N LEU A 21 -5.92 4.33 1.26
CA LEU A 21 -6.76 4.29 0.06
C LEU A 21 -7.30 2.89 -0.16
N ASP A 22 -8.51 2.80 -0.67
CA ASP A 22 -9.05 1.49 -1.04
C ASP A 22 -8.66 1.20 -2.50
N ASN A 23 -9.00 0.01 -3.00
CA ASN A 23 -8.57 -0.39 -4.32
C ASN A 23 -9.07 0.53 -5.41
N ARG A 24 -10.27 1.07 -5.27
CA ARG A 24 -10.81 1.96 -6.25
C ARG A 24 -10.05 3.27 -6.27
N GLU A 25 -9.72 3.79 -5.10
CA GLU A 25 -8.94 5.02 -5.00
C GLU A 25 -7.54 4.82 -5.53
N ILE A 26 -6.93 3.67 -5.25
CA ILE A 26 -5.62 3.35 -5.77
C ILE A 26 -5.67 3.32 -7.29
N ALA A 27 -6.70 2.67 -7.84
CA ALA A 27 -6.85 2.59 -9.27
C ALA A 27 -6.95 3.97 -9.91
N GLU A 28 -7.69 4.87 -9.27
CA GLU A 28 -7.84 6.22 -9.78
C GLU A 28 -6.53 6.97 -9.76
N GLN A 29 -5.79 6.82 -8.68
CA GLN A 29 -4.51 7.51 -8.55
C GLN A 29 -3.50 7.05 -9.60
N LEU A 30 -3.52 5.77 -9.94
CA LEU A 30 -2.53 5.22 -10.83
C LEU A 30 -3.02 5.05 -12.26
N PHE A 31 -4.26 5.49 -12.52
CA PHE A 31 -4.86 5.39 -13.86
C PHE A 31 -4.91 3.94 -14.36
N ILE A 32 -5.32 3.04 -13.49
CA ILE A 32 -5.51 1.64 -13.84
C ILE A 32 -6.92 1.23 -13.44
N SER A 33 -7.35 0.06 -13.85
CA SER A 33 -8.68 -0.42 -13.48
C SER A 33 -8.67 -0.92 -12.03
N PRO A 34 -9.82 -0.90 -11.37
CA PRO A 34 -9.89 -1.47 -10.03
C PRO A 34 -9.50 -2.95 -9.99
N LYS A 35 -9.78 -3.67 -11.06
CA LYS A 35 -9.39 -5.06 -11.13
C LYS A 35 -7.87 -5.19 -11.13
N THR A 36 -7.19 -4.34 -11.87
CA THR A 36 -5.73 -4.35 -11.91
C THR A 36 -5.17 -3.99 -10.53
N ALA A 37 -5.78 -3.00 -9.88
CA ALA A 37 -5.35 -2.63 -8.52
C ALA A 37 -5.51 -3.82 -7.59
N SER A 38 -6.60 -4.54 -7.68
CA SER A 38 -6.86 -5.70 -6.86
C SER A 38 -5.81 -6.80 -7.08
N VAL A 39 -5.38 -6.98 -8.32
CA VAL A 39 -4.35 -7.98 -8.64
C VAL A 39 -3.03 -7.56 -7.99
N HIS A 40 -2.68 -6.28 -8.07
CA HIS A 40 -1.46 -5.81 -7.43
C HIS A 40 -1.52 -6.02 -5.92
N VAL A 41 -2.65 -5.71 -5.30
CA VAL A 41 -2.81 -5.88 -3.86
C VAL A 41 -2.67 -7.35 -3.47
N SER A 42 -3.27 -8.23 -4.25
CA SER A 42 -3.18 -9.66 -3.99
C SER A 42 -1.74 -10.15 -4.07
N ASN A 43 -1.02 -9.70 -5.10
CA ASN A 43 0.37 -10.08 -5.26
C ASN A 43 1.23 -9.55 -4.12
N ILE A 44 0.95 -8.35 -3.67
CA ILE A 44 1.66 -7.76 -2.55
C ILE A 44 1.45 -8.59 -1.29
N TYR A 45 0.22 -8.99 -1.03
CA TYR A 45 -0.07 -9.81 0.14
C TYR A 45 0.76 -11.10 0.10
N GLY A 46 0.84 -11.72 -1.07
CA GLY A 46 1.63 -12.94 -1.20
C GLY A 46 3.10 -12.70 -0.96
N LYS A 47 3.62 -11.60 -1.48
CA LYS A 47 5.05 -11.30 -1.35
C LYS A 47 5.42 -10.91 0.07
N LEU A 48 4.54 -10.19 0.75
CA LEU A 48 4.80 -9.79 2.12
C LEU A 48 4.50 -10.91 3.12
N GLY A 49 3.77 -11.93 2.69
CA GLY A 49 3.40 -13.00 3.61
C GLY A 49 2.34 -12.58 4.59
N VAL A 50 1.44 -11.67 4.18
CA VAL A 50 0.39 -11.19 5.06
C VAL A 50 -0.96 -11.57 4.49
N GLU A 51 -1.98 -11.55 5.33
CA GLU A 51 -3.30 -11.95 4.90
C GLU A 51 -4.34 -10.87 5.08
N SER A 52 -3.97 -9.71 5.51
CA SER A 52 -4.95 -8.64 5.72
C SER A 52 -4.37 -7.31 5.28
N ARG A 53 -5.28 -6.38 5.02
CA ARG A 53 -4.90 -5.06 4.60
C ARG A 53 -4.18 -4.32 5.73
N VAL A 54 -4.61 -4.53 6.96
CA VAL A 54 -3.97 -3.90 8.11
C VAL A 54 -2.54 -4.40 8.25
N ALA A 55 -2.33 -5.69 8.11
CA ALA A 55 -0.98 -6.25 8.20
C ALA A 55 -0.09 -5.72 7.10
N ALA A 56 -0.63 -5.58 5.89
CA ALA A 56 0.13 -5.02 4.77
C ALA A 56 0.48 -3.56 5.04
N ALA A 57 -0.45 -2.78 5.57
CA ALA A 57 -0.19 -1.37 5.87
C ALA A 57 0.86 -1.24 6.97
N THR A 58 0.80 -2.09 7.97
CA THR A 58 1.78 -2.08 9.05
C THR A 58 3.17 -2.37 8.50
N THR A 59 3.28 -3.37 7.63
CA THR A 59 4.55 -3.70 7.01
C THR A 59 5.06 -2.52 6.19
N ALA A 60 4.16 -1.88 5.44
CA ALA A 60 4.54 -0.74 4.62
C ALA A 60 5.11 0.39 5.48
N HIS A 61 4.48 0.68 6.58
CA HIS A 61 4.96 1.75 7.46
C HIS A 61 6.33 1.40 8.04
N SER A 62 6.56 0.14 8.36
CA SER A 62 7.86 -0.25 8.87
C SER A 62 8.95 -0.14 7.80
N LEU A 63 8.57 -0.16 6.53
CA LEU A 63 9.51 0.03 5.45
C LEU A 63 9.66 1.50 5.05
N GLY A 64 8.95 2.37 5.73
CA GLY A 64 9.01 3.81 5.42
C GLY A 64 8.14 4.22 4.26
N LEU A 65 7.17 3.39 3.87
CA LEU A 65 6.30 3.72 2.77
C LEU A 65 5.02 4.37 3.28
N GLY A 66 4.38 5.11 2.42
CA GLY A 66 3.15 5.81 2.78
C GLY A 66 3.45 7.04 3.59
N GLY A 67 2.44 7.80 3.90
CA GLY A 67 2.59 9.00 4.67
C GLY A 67 2.58 8.69 6.16
N PRO A 68 2.75 9.70 6.99
CA PRO A 68 2.68 9.48 8.42
C PRO A 68 1.26 9.10 8.83
N PRO A 69 1.12 8.40 9.95
CA PRO A 69 -0.21 8.02 10.41
C PRO A 69 -1.10 9.24 10.59
N ARG A 70 -2.36 9.11 10.22
CA ARG A 70 -3.24 10.25 10.29
C ARG A 70 -3.44 10.73 11.68
N ASP A 71 -3.41 9.84 12.64
CA ASP A 71 -3.54 10.24 13.99
C ASP A 71 -2.43 11.11 14.42
N ALA A 72 -1.24 10.79 14.10
CA ALA A 72 -0.10 11.58 14.48
C ALA A 72 -0.17 12.91 13.87
N HIS A 73 -0.76 12.98 12.69
CA HIS A 73 -0.79 14.21 12.03
C HIS A 73 -1.62 15.19 12.72
N GLY A 74 -2.67 14.80 13.23
CA GLY A 74 -3.56 15.76 13.81
C GLY A 74 -3.03 16.47 14.95
N ASP A 75 -2.03 15.99 15.55
CA ASP A 75 -1.59 16.63 16.63
C ASP A 75 -0.80 17.72 16.47
N ASN A 76 -0.26 17.85 15.50
CA ASN A 76 0.62 18.79 15.34
C ASN A 76 0.31 19.99 15.25
N ASP A 77 -0.64 20.25 15.26
CA ASP A 77 -0.86 21.49 15.09
C ASP A 77 -1.05 22.27 15.91
#